data_cbbb5a945a1fc382e603a8d5c8dd29c6
#
_entry.id   cbbb5a945a1fc382e603a8d5c8dd29c6
#
_cell.length_a   1.000
_cell.length_b   1.000
_cell.length_c   1.000
_cell.angle_alpha   90.00
_cell.angle_beta   90.00
_cell.angle_gamma   90.00
#
_symmetry.space_group_name_H-M   'P 1'
#
loop_
_entity.id
_entity.type
_entity.pdbx_description
1 polymer ?
#
loop_
_entity_poly.entity_id
_entity_poly.type
_entity_poly.pdbx_seq_one_letter_code
_entity_poly.pdbx_strand_id
1 'polypeptide(L)'
;MKTTEKNVKKDTKKKVKVIKVRTVRMSEDKPESVNKEIIDNPVAEEKVPERKPEVSKTEEKKILENKLDKTKKAMKRTEDIGAVGEDELNELIKDEDVVIDDANNMFINKKTGTLVKYIGTTSAIIIPDSITTIGRYAFRGNETLKKIILPDSVKRIEKFAFCHCFALEEIVFSNNLESIGENAFLKCQRLKELNFPPSLKAIGKGAFGRCSSVEKLLLPAYLQKISDLSFFSCRRLRKIVISGSVESIGFSAFSECYNLKKVIISNSVAVIGESAFSWCRSLEEITVPSTVKTVSNWAFYGCQNLTDLKISYHTRDIKEDAFCGCENLFNVHIIEFDNEDVSMDEIKKGRKQVIKILKQVNRKRAESYAREYGISTLFI
;
A
#
# COMPACT_ATOMS: atom_id res chain seq x y z
N MET A 1 -55.22 1.45 -62.47
CA MET A 1 -54.24 2.43 -62.94
C MET A 1 -53.26 2.70 -61.83
N LYS A 2 -52.00 2.59 -62.17
CA LYS A 2 -50.76 2.72 -61.35
C LYS A 2 -50.70 4.02 -60.60
N THR A 3 -50.24 3.98 -59.37
CA THR A 3 -49.50 5.08 -58.77
C THR A 3 -48.56 4.61 -57.64
N THR A 4 -47.43 5.08 -57.78
CA THR A 4 -46.13 4.83 -57.24
C THR A 4 -45.95 5.24 -55.77
N GLU A 5 -45.40 4.33 -55.00
CA GLU A 5 -44.74 4.60 -53.70
C GLU A 5 -43.48 5.45 -53.91
N LYS A 6 -43.29 6.44 -53.04
CA LYS A 6 -42.00 7.11 -52.86
C LYS A 6 -41.53 6.96 -51.43
N ASN A 7 -40.49 6.13 -51.31
CA ASN A 7 -39.60 6.02 -50.16
C ASN A 7 -38.98 7.38 -49.79
N VAL A 8 -39.01 7.71 -48.51
CA VAL A 8 -38.09 8.66 -47.90
C VAL A 8 -37.38 7.96 -46.73
N LYS A 9 -36.24 7.36 -47.04
CA LYS A 9 -35.24 7.01 -46.05
C LYS A 9 -34.53 8.30 -45.61
N LYS A 10 -34.64 8.71 -44.37
CA LYS A 10 -33.75 9.70 -43.74
C LYS A 10 -32.67 8.97 -42.96
N ASP A 11 -31.49 8.92 -43.59
CA ASP A 11 -30.25 8.61 -42.93
C ASP A 11 -29.91 9.64 -41.84
N THR A 12 -29.83 9.20 -40.62
CA THR A 12 -29.11 9.92 -39.55
C THR A 12 -28.00 9.03 -39.03
N LYS A 13 -26.95 8.91 -39.82
CA LYS A 13 -25.65 8.42 -39.32
C LYS A 13 -24.99 9.53 -38.51
N LYS A 14 -25.21 9.55 -37.17
CA LYS A 14 -24.31 10.25 -36.28
C LYS A 14 -23.07 9.37 -36.08
N LYS A 15 -21.95 9.84 -36.64
CA LYS A 15 -20.62 9.24 -36.46
C LYS A 15 -20.23 9.29 -34.99
N VAL A 16 -20.24 8.14 -34.35
CA VAL A 16 -19.55 7.94 -33.07
C VAL A 16 -18.05 7.85 -33.38
N LYS A 17 -17.27 8.81 -32.88
CA LYS A 17 -15.82 8.76 -32.96
C LYS A 17 -15.32 7.65 -32.03
N VAL A 18 -14.99 6.51 -32.61
CA VAL A 18 -14.27 5.44 -31.92
C VAL A 18 -12.82 5.91 -31.74
N ILE A 19 -12.43 6.21 -30.53
CA ILE A 19 -11.03 6.43 -30.20
C ILE A 19 -10.39 5.04 -30.05
N LYS A 20 -9.67 4.61 -31.09
CA LYS A 20 -8.81 3.41 -31.02
C LYS A 20 -7.69 3.66 -30.02
N VAL A 21 -7.72 3.01 -28.89
CA VAL A 21 -6.58 2.91 -27.99
C VAL A 21 -5.55 1.98 -28.65
N ARG A 22 -4.45 2.55 -29.11
CA ARG A 22 -3.29 1.80 -29.61
C ARG A 22 -2.69 1.03 -28.43
N THR A 23 -2.74 -0.29 -28.51
CA THR A 23 -1.90 -1.17 -27.67
C THR A 23 -0.44 -0.91 -28.03
N VAL A 24 0.28 -0.27 -27.13
CA VAL A 24 1.74 -0.19 -27.21
C VAL A 24 2.28 -1.54 -26.76
N ARG A 25 2.80 -2.32 -27.71
CA ARG A 25 3.66 -3.47 -27.42
C ARG A 25 4.93 -2.90 -26.78
N MET A 26 5.18 -3.24 -25.55
CA MET A 26 6.49 -3.01 -24.93
C MET A 26 7.49 -3.96 -25.59
N SER A 27 8.49 -3.38 -26.25
CA SER A 27 9.67 -4.09 -26.74
C SER A 27 10.47 -4.59 -25.53
N GLU A 28 10.91 -5.84 -25.64
CA GLU A 28 11.85 -6.47 -24.71
C GLU A 28 13.23 -5.83 -24.92
N ASP A 29 13.60 -4.91 -24.06
CA ASP A 29 14.98 -4.45 -23.97
C ASP A 29 15.71 -5.27 -22.87
N LYS A 30 16.74 -5.98 -23.33
CA LYS A 30 17.67 -6.73 -22.50
C LYS A 30 18.48 -5.77 -21.60
N PRO A 31 18.78 -6.15 -20.36
CA PRO A 31 19.63 -5.33 -19.52
C PRO A 31 21.09 -5.40 -20.02
N GLU A 32 21.67 -4.24 -20.26
CA GLU A 32 23.10 -4.07 -20.50
C GLU A 32 23.93 -4.46 -19.28
N SER A 33 24.98 -5.21 -19.55
CA SER A 33 25.98 -5.67 -18.59
C SER A 33 26.79 -4.49 -18.04
N VAL A 34 26.72 -4.26 -16.74
CA VAL A 34 27.60 -3.33 -16.03
C VAL A 34 28.91 -4.02 -15.75
N ASN A 35 29.99 -3.47 -16.30
CA ASN A 35 31.38 -3.87 -16.11
C ASN A 35 31.77 -3.85 -14.63
N LYS A 36 32.36 -4.96 -14.18
CA LYS A 36 33.07 -5.06 -12.91
C LYS A 36 34.50 -4.50 -13.14
N GLU A 37 34.80 -3.35 -12.59
CA GLU A 37 36.18 -2.96 -12.31
C GLU A 37 36.61 -3.62 -10.98
N ILE A 38 37.59 -4.53 -11.10
CA ILE A 38 38.27 -5.17 -9.99
C ILE A 38 39.37 -4.19 -9.54
N ILE A 39 39.24 -3.67 -8.34
CA ILE A 39 40.35 -2.95 -7.68
C ILE A 39 41.05 -3.96 -6.76
N ASP A 40 42.23 -4.39 -7.16
CA ASP A 40 43.14 -5.15 -6.33
C ASP A 40 43.70 -4.27 -5.19
N ASN A 41 43.40 -4.65 -3.95
CA ASN A 41 44.11 -4.14 -2.78
C ASN A 41 44.88 -5.28 -2.11
N PRO A 42 46.12 -5.05 -1.70
CA PRO A 42 47.00 -6.11 -1.18
C PRO A 42 46.55 -6.59 0.21
N VAL A 43 46.64 -7.88 0.37
CA VAL A 43 46.33 -8.63 1.61
C VAL A 43 47.29 -8.17 2.72
N ALA A 44 46.75 -7.57 3.78
CA ALA A 44 47.46 -7.35 5.03
C ALA A 44 47.36 -8.61 5.90
N GLU A 45 48.47 -9.08 6.42
CA GLU A 45 48.60 -10.23 7.31
C GLU A 45 47.71 -10.05 8.56
N GLU A 46 46.71 -10.92 8.73
CA GLU A 46 45.84 -10.98 9.93
C GLU A 46 46.67 -11.52 11.13
N LYS A 47 46.84 -10.66 12.13
CA LYS A 47 47.21 -11.08 13.47
C LYS A 47 46.06 -11.84 14.11
N VAL A 48 46.34 -13.08 14.55
CA VAL A 48 45.43 -13.92 15.34
C VAL A 48 44.92 -13.12 16.57
N PRO A 49 43.60 -12.95 16.76
CA PRO A 49 43.09 -12.21 17.91
C PRO A 49 43.29 -13.03 19.18
N GLU A 50 43.87 -12.40 20.20
CA GLU A 50 43.95 -12.92 21.56
C GLU A 50 42.56 -13.28 22.09
N ARG A 51 42.40 -14.48 22.68
CA ARG A 51 41.16 -14.91 23.33
C ARG A 51 40.82 -13.90 24.43
N LYS A 52 39.68 -13.23 24.30
CA LYS A 52 39.11 -12.44 25.38
C LYS A 52 38.80 -13.37 26.57
N PRO A 53 39.01 -12.91 27.83
CA PRO A 53 38.74 -13.71 29.03
C PRO A 53 37.20 -14.04 29.07
N GLU A 54 36.86 -15.27 29.44
CA GLU A 54 35.47 -15.71 29.66
C GLU A 54 34.89 -14.86 30.78
N VAL A 55 33.90 -14.04 30.45
CA VAL A 55 33.14 -13.24 31.41
C VAL A 55 32.18 -14.20 32.14
N SER A 56 32.15 -14.14 33.46
CA SER A 56 31.28 -15.02 34.26
C SER A 56 29.79 -14.72 33.94
N LYS A 57 28.95 -15.76 34.01
CA LYS A 57 27.49 -15.63 33.79
C LYS A 57 26.85 -14.53 34.67
N THR A 58 27.43 -14.22 35.79
CA THR A 58 27.00 -13.18 36.73
C THR A 58 27.35 -11.78 36.23
N GLU A 59 28.49 -11.62 35.56
CA GLU A 59 28.90 -10.35 34.97
C GLU A 59 28.13 -10.07 33.65
N GLU A 60 27.88 -11.10 32.87
CA GLU A 60 27.00 -11.00 31.69
C GLU A 60 25.60 -10.52 32.07
N LYS A 61 25.05 -11.05 33.17
CA LYS A 61 23.75 -10.65 33.71
C LYS A 61 23.74 -9.19 34.19
N LYS A 62 24.78 -8.73 34.86
CA LYS A 62 24.93 -7.31 35.27
C LYS A 62 25.09 -6.35 34.10
N ILE A 63 25.83 -6.76 33.07
CA ILE A 63 25.96 -5.98 31.82
C ILE A 63 24.60 -5.88 31.11
N LEU A 64 23.83 -6.97 31.09
CA LEU A 64 22.48 -7.04 30.56
C LEU A 64 21.54 -6.06 31.29
N GLU A 65 21.51 -6.10 32.62
CA GLU A 65 20.68 -5.21 33.44
C GLU A 65 21.04 -3.74 33.24
N ASN A 66 22.31 -3.38 33.20
CA ASN A 66 22.76 -2.00 32.98
C ASN A 66 22.43 -1.46 31.59
N LYS A 67 22.49 -2.32 30.56
CA LYS A 67 22.09 -1.94 29.20
C LYS A 67 20.57 -1.81 29.09
N LEU A 68 19.84 -2.69 29.77
CA LEU A 68 18.38 -2.65 29.86
C LEU A 68 17.88 -1.35 30.51
N ASP A 69 18.53 -0.89 31.60
CA ASP A 69 18.18 0.37 32.25
C ASP A 69 18.45 1.61 31.38
N LYS A 70 19.53 1.59 30.57
CA LYS A 70 19.77 2.63 29.58
C LYS A 70 18.70 2.64 28.49
N THR A 71 18.25 1.47 28.07
CA THR A 71 17.18 1.32 27.06
C THR A 71 15.83 1.80 27.63
N LYS A 72 15.50 1.44 28.88
CA LYS A 72 14.30 1.93 29.60
C LYS A 72 14.30 3.46 29.73
N LYS A 73 15.46 4.08 30.02
CA LYS A 73 15.60 5.54 30.09
C LYS A 73 15.38 6.22 28.71
N ALA A 74 15.82 5.59 27.63
CA ALA A 74 15.57 6.09 26.28
C ALA A 74 14.09 5.94 25.88
N MET A 75 13.42 4.86 26.30
CA MET A 75 12.00 4.61 26.03
C MET A 75 11.06 5.55 26.81
N LYS A 76 11.41 5.98 28.03
CA LYS A 76 10.61 6.94 28.82
C LYS A 76 10.46 8.33 28.19
N ARG A 77 11.31 8.68 27.22
CA ARG A 77 11.19 9.94 26.48
C ARG A 77 10.11 9.92 25.36
N THR A 78 9.47 8.76 25.14
CA THR A 78 8.42 8.58 24.11
C THR A 78 7.04 8.31 24.75
N GLU A 79 6.76 8.85 25.93
CA GLU A 79 5.59 8.57 26.78
C GLU A 79 4.20 8.90 26.17
N ASP A 80 4.11 9.52 25.00
CA ASP A 80 2.81 9.85 24.36
C ASP A 80 2.22 8.76 23.46
N ILE A 81 2.81 7.56 23.41
CA ILE A 81 2.39 6.50 22.50
C ILE A 81 2.24 5.19 23.26
N GLY A 82 1.08 5.03 23.90
CA GLY A 82 0.58 3.78 24.50
C GLY A 82 1.65 2.88 25.13
N ALA A 83 1.73 2.87 26.43
CA ALA A 83 2.69 2.10 27.23
C ALA A 83 2.57 0.56 27.08
N VAL A 84 2.62 0.07 25.86
CA VAL A 84 2.74 -1.37 25.58
C VAL A 84 4.18 -1.60 25.17
N GLY A 85 5.02 -2.11 26.05
CA GLY A 85 6.35 -2.43 25.59
C GLY A 85 7.45 -2.61 26.62
N GLU A 86 7.41 -1.99 27.79
CA GLU A 86 8.45 -2.26 28.79
C GLU A 86 8.28 -3.64 29.42
N ASP A 87 7.08 -4.00 29.78
CA ASP A 87 6.80 -5.31 30.39
C ASP A 87 6.96 -6.44 29.39
N GLU A 88 6.48 -6.25 28.17
CA GLU A 88 6.60 -7.25 27.10
C GLU A 88 8.07 -7.41 26.63
N LEU A 89 8.85 -6.32 26.58
CA LEU A 89 10.29 -6.40 26.33
C LEU A 89 11.03 -7.08 27.47
N ASN A 90 10.65 -6.79 28.73
CA ASN A 90 11.22 -7.45 29.91
C ASN A 90 10.95 -8.95 29.91
N GLU A 91 9.77 -9.38 29.48
CA GLU A 91 9.44 -10.80 29.32
C GLU A 91 10.27 -11.47 28.23
N LEU A 92 10.42 -10.80 27.07
CA LEU A 92 11.20 -11.33 25.93
C LEU A 92 12.70 -11.45 26.22
N ILE A 93 13.25 -10.58 27.11
CA ILE A 93 14.67 -10.60 27.49
C ILE A 93 14.96 -11.62 28.60
N LYS A 94 13.94 -12.06 29.33
CA LYS A 94 14.06 -13.14 30.32
C LYS A 94 14.21 -14.52 29.70
N ASP A 95 13.93 -14.65 28.40
CA ASP A 95 14.11 -15.89 27.65
C ASP A 95 15.61 -16.27 27.63
N GLU A 96 15.96 -17.45 28.09
CA GLU A 96 17.32 -17.97 28.19
C GLU A 96 18.03 -18.08 26.82
N ASP A 97 17.25 -18.19 25.76
CA ASP A 97 17.73 -18.24 24.38
C ASP A 97 18.10 -16.84 23.80
N VAL A 98 17.80 -15.75 24.53
CA VAL A 98 18.11 -14.38 24.10
C VAL A 98 19.49 -13.98 24.58
N VAL A 99 20.34 -13.62 23.62
CA VAL A 99 21.72 -13.17 23.84
C VAL A 99 21.90 -11.74 23.33
N ILE A 100 22.93 -11.06 23.85
CA ILE A 100 23.36 -9.78 23.34
C ILE A 100 24.44 -10.00 22.27
N ASP A 101 24.24 -9.43 21.11
CA ASP A 101 25.29 -9.18 20.12
C ASP A 101 25.82 -7.77 20.35
N ASP A 102 26.90 -7.64 21.11
CA ASP A 102 27.50 -6.35 21.45
C ASP A 102 28.08 -5.64 20.25
N ALA A 103 28.58 -6.37 19.26
CA ALA A 103 29.15 -5.79 18.05
C ALA A 103 28.09 -5.05 17.23
N ASN A 104 26.88 -5.57 17.21
CA ASN A 104 25.75 -5.02 16.44
C ASN A 104 24.73 -4.27 17.30
N ASN A 105 24.91 -4.22 18.63
CA ASN A 105 23.96 -3.62 19.59
C ASN A 105 22.56 -4.22 19.47
N MET A 106 22.47 -5.56 19.44
CA MET A 106 21.22 -6.30 19.24
C MET A 106 20.97 -7.32 20.34
N PHE A 107 19.71 -7.49 20.71
CA PHE A 107 19.23 -8.66 21.44
C PHE A 107 18.70 -9.66 20.41
N ILE A 108 19.21 -10.87 20.42
CA ILE A 108 18.87 -11.91 19.44
C ILE A 108 18.45 -13.18 20.18
N ASN A 109 17.28 -13.71 19.83
CA ASN A 109 16.94 -15.08 20.20
C ASN A 109 17.63 -16.02 19.21
N LYS A 110 18.67 -16.73 19.68
CA LYS A 110 19.51 -17.61 18.83
C LYS A 110 18.77 -18.82 18.29
N LYS A 111 17.81 -19.34 19.07
CA LYS A 111 17.02 -20.51 18.67
C LYS A 111 16.13 -20.24 17.49
N THR A 112 15.50 -19.06 17.46
CA THR A 112 14.55 -18.69 16.40
C THR A 112 15.18 -17.81 15.30
N GLY A 113 16.39 -17.30 15.50
CA GLY A 113 17.00 -16.30 14.61
C GLY A 113 16.24 -14.97 14.61
N THR A 114 15.59 -14.62 15.75
CA THR A 114 14.78 -13.41 15.84
C THR A 114 15.58 -12.26 16.44
N LEU A 115 15.67 -11.12 15.73
CA LEU A 115 16.13 -9.88 16.31
C LEU A 115 15.03 -9.34 17.23
N VAL A 116 15.24 -9.46 18.54
CA VAL A 116 14.27 -9.07 19.59
C VAL A 116 14.27 -7.56 19.79
N LYS A 117 15.45 -6.95 19.89
CA LYS A 117 15.59 -5.50 20.08
C LYS A 117 16.91 -4.97 19.53
N TYR A 118 16.85 -3.84 18.85
CA TYR A 118 18.00 -3.02 18.46
C TYR A 118 18.16 -1.86 19.46
N ILE A 119 19.36 -1.70 20.02
CA ILE A 119 19.69 -0.67 21.02
C ILE A 119 20.76 0.32 20.54
N GLY A 120 21.19 0.17 19.29
CA GLY A 120 22.20 1.05 18.70
C GLY A 120 21.62 2.41 18.27
N THR A 121 22.54 3.34 18.05
CA THR A 121 22.24 4.73 17.66
C THR A 121 22.82 5.11 16.29
N THR A 122 23.29 4.12 15.52
CA THR A 122 23.87 4.38 14.19
C THR A 122 22.79 4.85 13.21
N SER A 123 23.21 5.66 12.24
CA SER A 123 22.28 6.14 11.20
C SER A 123 22.04 5.12 10.08
N ALA A 124 22.90 4.13 9.95
CA ALA A 124 22.75 3.05 8.97
C ALA A 124 23.21 1.73 9.57
N ILE A 125 22.52 0.63 9.19
CA ILE A 125 22.84 -0.70 9.66
C ILE A 125 22.56 -1.75 8.58
N ILE A 126 23.41 -2.79 8.56
CA ILE A 126 23.16 -4.03 7.83
C ILE A 126 22.83 -5.09 8.87
N ILE A 127 21.71 -5.76 8.73
CA ILE A 127 21.28 -6.83 9.63
C ILE A 127 22.12 -8.08 9.33
N PRO A 128 22.65 -8.78 10.37
CA PRO A 128 23.44 -10.01 10.18
C PRO A 128 22.64 -11.15 9.54
N ASP A 129 23.31 -12.00 8.78
CA ASP A 129 22.70 -13.16 8.09
C ASP A 129 22.14 -14.22 9.05
N SER A 130 22.52 -14.21 10.33
CA SER A 130 21.93 -15.06 11.37
C SER A 130 20.49 -14.72 11.71
N ILE A 131 20.00 -13.55 11.28
CA ILE A 131 18.64 -13.08 11.56
C ILE A 131 17.69 -13.54 10.45
N THR A 132 16.63 -14.23 10.85
CA THR A 132 15.55 -14.70 9.97
C THR A 132 14.25 -13.94 10.15
N THR A 133 14.10 -13.26 11.29
CA THR A 133 12.89 -12.51 11.66
C THR A 133 13.26 -11.21 12.35
N ILE A 134 12.68 -10.10 11.89
CA ILE A 134 12.70 -8.85 12.66
C ILE A 134 11.52 -8.90 13.62
N GLY A 135 11.82 -9.03 14.89
CA GLY A 135 10.83 -9.27 15.93
C GLY A 135 9.93 -8.06 16.22
N ARG A 136 8.89 -8.33 16.97
CA ARG A 136 7.92 -7.34 17.41
C ARG A 136 8.60 -6.22 18.19
N TYR A 137 8.33 -4.96 17.82
CA TYR A 137 8.92 -3.76 18.42
C TYR A 137 10.45 -3.64 18.30
N ALA A 138 11.13 -4.45 17.50
CA ALA A 138 12.60 -4.53 17.46
C ALA A 138 13.28 -3.16 17.27
N PHE A 139 12.75 -2.30 16.41
CA PHE A 139 13.26 -0.94 16.15
C PHE A 139 12.29 0.17 16.57
N ARG A 140 11.17 -0.18 17.24
CA ARG A 140 10.14 0.83 17.58
C ARG A 140 10.73 2.05 18.24
N GLY A 141 10.35 3.24 17.69
CA GLY A 141 10.77 4.53 18.24
C GLY A 141 12.25 4.85 18.03
N ASN A 142 12.96 4.15 17.15
CA ASN A 142 14.34 4.50 16.85
C ASN A 142 14.37 5.82 16.05
N GLU A 143 14.99 6.85 16.63
CA GLU A 143 15.03 8.21 16.09
C GLU A 143 16.29 8.51 15.28
N THR A 144 17.28 7.62 15.26
CA THR A 144 18.59 7.84 14.63
C THR A 144 18.76 7.10 13.31
N LEU A 145 18.13 5.92 13.17
CA LEU A 145 18.29 5.03 12.04
C LEU A 145 17.63 5.62 10.78
N LYS A 146 18.46 5.93 9.77
CA LYS A 146 18.00 6.46 8.47
C LYS A 146 17.94 5.40 7.39
N LYS A 147 18.83 4.40 7.46
CA LYS A 147 18.94 3.34 6.47
C LYS A 147 19.11 1.98 7.12
N ILE A 148 18.38 1.00 6.61
CA ILE A 148 18.53 -0.40 7.02
C ILE A 148 18.56 -1.31 5.80
N ILE A 149 19.44 -2.32 5.84
CA ILE A 149 19.55 -3.36 4.82
C ILE A 149 19.23 -4.70 5.48
N LEU A 150 18.24 -5.40 4.97
CA LEU A 150 17.84 -6.72 5.42
C LEU A 150 18.47 -7.78 4.52
N PRO A 151 19.23 -8.75 5.06
CA PRO A 151 19.82 -9.85 4.29
C PRO A 151 18.73 -10.83 3.82
N ASP A 152 19.08 -11.70 2.89
CA ASP A 152 18.16 -12.67 2.29
C ASP A 152 17.71 -13.78 3.26
N SER A 153 18.34 -13.89 4.42
CA SER A 153 17.86 -14.74 5.52
C SER A 153 16.57 -14.25 6.15
N VAL A 154 16.25 -12.93 6.09
CA VAL A 154 15.06 -12.36 6.71
C VAL A 154 13.81 -12.67 5.89
N LYS A 155 12.90 -13.46 6.47
CA LYS A 155 11.63 -13.87 5.88
C LYS A 155 10.43 -13.11 6.43
N ARG A 156 10.51 -12.58 7.65
CA ARG A 156 9.38 -11.94 8.32
C ARG A 156 9.80 -10.66 9.04
N ILE A 157 8.92 -9.66 8.94
CA ILE A 157 8.95 -8.46 9.77
C ILE A 157 7.68 -8.50 10.60
N GLU A 158 7.82 -8.54 11.92
CA GLU A 158 6.69 -8.69 12.81
C GLU A 158 5.97 -7.36 13.10
N LYS A 159 4.88 -7.48 13.84
CA LYS A 159 3.99 -6.39 14.23
C LYS A 159 4.76 -5.28 14.98
N PHE A 160 4.56 -4.00 14.56
CA PHE A 160 5.20 -2.81 15.12
C PHE A 160 6.73 -2.77 15.06
N ALA A 161 7.39 -3.62 14.29
CA ALA A 161 8.86 -3.76 14.28
C ALA A 161 9.59 -2.42 14.11
N PHE A 162 9.15 -1.55 13.20
CA PHE A 162 9.70 -0.22 12.91
C PHE A 162 8.71 0.92 13.21
N CYS A 163 7.69 0.66 14.01
CA CYS A 163 6.68 1.67 14.33
C CYS A 163 7.35 2.91 14.95
N HIS A 164 7.00 4.12 14.45
CA HIS A 164 7.57 5.40 14.89
C HIS A 164 9.10 5.56 14.66
N CYS A 165 9.68 4.89 13.69
CA CYS A 165 11.03 5.20 13.24
C CYS A 165 10.99 6.47 12.36
N PHE A 166 10.88 7.63 13.01
CA PHE A 166 10.67 8.92 12.32
C PHE A 166 11.84 9.34 11.42
N ALA A 167 13.05 8.87 11.73
CA ALA A 167 14.25 9.17 10.94
C ALA A 167 14.43 8.24 9.73
N LEU A 168 13.73 7.09 9.67
CA LEU A 168 13.94 6.08 8.64
C LEU A 168 13.55 6.59 7.25
N GLU A 169 14.57 6.71 6.37
CA GLU A 169 14.42 7.22 5.01
C GLU A 169 14.44 6.11 3.95
N GLU A 170 15.21 5.05 4.22
CA GLU A 170 15.44 3.95 3.28
C GLU A 170 15.43 2.59 3.97
N ILE A 171 14.74 1.64 3.36
CA ILE A 171 14.83 0.23 3.70
C ILE A 171 15.09 -0.59 2.45
N VAL A 172 16.11 -1.45 2.50
CA VAL A 172 16.33 -2.49 1.49
C VAL A 172 15.77 -3.78 2.06
N PHE A 173 14.68 -4.26 1.46
CA PHE A 173 14.04 -5.50 1.87
C PHE A 173 14.84 -6.72 1.39
N SER A 174 14.78 -7.80 2.16
CA SER A 174 15.25 -9.13 1.78
C SER A 174 14.52 -9.62 0.52
N ASN A 175 15.24 -10.26 -0.41
CA ASN A 175 14.62 -10.90 -1.58
C ASN A 175 13.69 -12.07 -1.20
N ASN A 176 13.87 -12.65 0.00
CA ASN A 176 13.07 -13.75 0.53
C ASN A 176 12.00 -13.31 1.54
N LEU A 177 11.73 -12.00 1.67
CA LEU A 177 10.73 -11.50 2.59
C LEU A 177 9.32 -11.98 2.17
N GLU A 178 8.65 -12.71 3.07
CA GLU A 178 7.33 -13.30 2.83
C GLU A 178 6.19 -12.47 3.42
N SER A 179 6.43 -11.82 4.56
CA SER A 179 5.37 -11.08 5.25
C SER A 179 5.87 -9.88 6.04
N ILE A 180 5.02 -8.84 6.06
CA ILE A 180 5.18 -7.64 6.88
C ILE A 180 3.97 -7.56 7.82
N GLY A 181 4.22 -7.47 9.11
CA GLY A 181 3.21 -7.49 10.16
C GLY A 181 2.38 -6.20 10.28
N GLU A 182 1.37 -6.27 11.13
CA GLU A 182 0.49 -5.15 11.45
C GLU A 182 1.28 -3.96 12.01
N ASN A 183 1.01 -2.74 11.49
CA ASN A 183 1.64 -1.49 11.92
C ASN A 183 3.18 -1.52 11.90
N ALA A 184 3.80 -2.42 11.14
CA ALA A 184 5.25 -2.63 11.17
C ALA A 184 6.04 -1.34 10.90
N PHE A 185 5.60 -0.48 9.99
CA PHE A 185 6.23 0.80 9.64
C PHE A 185 5.30 2.00 9.92
N LEU A 186 4.33 1.83 10.82
CA LEU A 186 3.40 2.92 11.15
C LEU A 186 4.19 4.18 11.54
N LYS A 187 3.88 5.32 10.87
CA LYS A 187 4.53 6.62 11.09
C LYS A 187 6.04 6.69 10.76
N CYS A 188 6.58 5.84 9.90
CA CYS A 188 7.90 6.07 9.30
C CYS A 188 7.82 7.24 8.31
N GLN A 189 7.72 8.46 8.83
CA GLN A 189 7.32 9.64 8.06
C GLN A 189 8.31 10.08 6.99
N ARG A 190 9.59 9.71 7.10
CA ARG A 190 10.64 10.05 6.14
C ARG A 190 10.91 8.99 5.08
N LEU A 191 10.28 7.83 5.18
CA LEU A 191 10.43 6.75 4.21
C LEU A 191 9.92 7.19 2.83
N LYS A 192 10.78 7.09 1.79
CA LYS A 192 10.54 7.71 0.47
C LYS A 192 10.00 6.74 -0.55
N GLU A 193 10.54 5.53 -0.59
CA GLU A 193 10.21 4.52 -1.60
C GLU A 193 9.95 3.16 -0.93
N LEU A 194 9.02 2.40 -1.52
CA LEU A 194 8.71 1.04 -1.10
C LEU A 194 8.85 0.11 -2.30
N ASN A 195 9.99 -0.56 -2.36
CA ASN A 195 10.34 -1.54 -3.39
C ASN A 195 10.24 -2.94 -2.77
N PHE A 196 9.10 -3.56 -2.88
CA PHE A 196 8.86 -4.88 -2.29
C PHE A 196 9.45 -5.99 -3.16
N PRO A 197 10.00 -7.06 -2.56
CA PRO A 197 10.46 -8.23 -3.30
C PRO A 197 9.26 -9.05 -3.84
N PRO A 198 9.48 -9.81 -4.93
CA PRO A 198 8.42 -10.68 -5.48
C PRO A 198 7.93 -11.75 -4.50
N SER A 199 8.76 -12.16 -3.54
CA SER A 199 8.43 -13.16 -2.50
C SER A 199 7.37 -12.70 -1.51
N LEU A 200 7.09 -11.37 -1.41
CA LEU A 200 6.19 -10.82 -0.42
C LEU A 200 4.72 -11.17 -0.74
N LYS A 201 4.09 -11.92 0.16
CA LYS A 201 2.72 -12.42 0.04
C LYS A 201 1.70 -11.65 0.89
N ALA A 202 2.17 -11.03 1.98
CA ALA A 202 1.28 -10.38 2.95
C ALA A 202 1.83 -9.06 3.48
N ILE A 203 0.97 -8.04 3.47
CA ILE A 203 1.19 -6.75 4.13
C ILE A 203 0.06 -6.56 5.15
N GLY A 204 0.41 -6.42 6.41
CA GLY A 204 -0.54 -6.34 7.53
C GLY A 204 -1.33 -5.03 7.58
N LYS A 205 -2.36 -5.03 8.43
CA LYS A 205 -3.17 -3.84 8.72
C LYS A 205 -2.28 -2.68 9.19
N GLY A 206 -2.48 -1.49 8.62
CA GLY A 206 -1.75 -0.27 8.99
C GLY A 206 -0.25 -0.31 8.76
N ALA A 207 0.29 -1.33 8.06
CA ALA A 207 1.73 -1.59 7.98
C ALA A 207 2.56 -0.37 7.58
N PHE A 208 2.10 0.44 6.64
CA PHE A 208 2.74 1.69 6.18
C PHE A 208 1.85 2.92 6.42
N GLY A 209 0.93 2.82 7.37
CA GLY A 209 0.08 3.95 7.73
C GLY A 209 0.91 5.16 8.14
N ARG A 210 0.54 6.36 7.62
CA ARG A 210 1.23 7.64 7.90
C ARG A 210 2.71 7.69 7.51
N CYS A 211 3.14 6.86 6.54
CA CYS A 211 4.42 7.03 5.85
C CYS A 211 4.30 8.20 4.85
N SER A 212 4.24 9.41 5.39
CA SER A 212 3.80 10.61 4.65
C SER A 212 4.72 11.04 3.51
N SER A 213 5.98 10.59 3.51
CA SER A 213 6.96 10.90 2.45
C SER A 213 7.05 9.86 1.35
N VAL A 214 6.30 8.75 1.42
CA VAL A 214 6.30 7.75 0.35
C VAL A 214 5.74 8.34 -0.93
N GLU A 215 6.59 8.40 -1.97
CA GLU A 215 6.25 8.93 -3.30
C GLU A 215 6.04 7.82 -4.32
N LYS A 216 6.80 6.70 -4.19
CA LYS A 216 6.76 5.55 -5.07
C LYS A 216 6.40 4.29 -4.29
N LEU A 217 5.43 3.56 -4.80
CA LEU A 217 4.96 2.30 -4.25
C LEU A 217 4.72 1.33 -5.41
N LEU A 218 5.45 0.22 -5.39
CA LEU A 218 5.24 -0.92 -6.28
C LEU A 218 4.71 -2.08 -5.46
N LEU A 219 3.45 -2.45 -5.67
CA LEU A 219 2.85 -3.59 -4.98
C LEU A 219 3.41 -4.91 -5.50
N PRO A 220 3.62 -5.90 -4.61
CA PRO A 220 4.09 -7.23 -5.02
C PRO A 220 3.07 -7.92 -5.94
N ALA A 221 3.58 -8.70 -6.91
CA ALA A 221 2.73 -9.34 -7.92
C ALA A 221 1.75 -10.37 -7.33
N TYR A 222 2.10 -11.01 -6.22
CA TYR A 222 1.32 -12.10 -5.60
C TYR A 222 0.51 -11.65 -4.39
N LEU A 223 0.38 -10.35 -4.16
CA LEU A 223 -0.42 -9.83 -3.05
C LEU A 223 -1.91 -10.01 -3.36
N GLN A 224 -2.60 -10.85 -2.60
CA GLN A 224 -4.03 -11.14 -2.81
C GLN A 224 -4.96 -10.08 -2.21
N LYS A 225 -4.49 -9.35 -1.21
CA LYS A 225 -5.30 -8.38 -0.48
C LYS A 225 -4.49 -7.16 -0.09
N ILE A 226 -5.05 -5.98 -0.31
CA ILE A 226 -4.56 -4.75 0.33
C ILE A 226 -5.27 -4.61 1.66
N SER A 227 -4.53 -4.77 2.76
CA SER A 227 -5.11 -4.79 4.11
C SER A 227 -5.61 -3.41 4.54
N ASP A 228 -6.49 -3.41 5.55
CA ASP A 228 -7.06 -2.19 6.12
C ASP A 228 -5.95 -1.23 6.56
N LEU A 229 -6.13 0.07 6.29
CA LEU A 229 -5.22 1.14 6.70
C LEU A 229 -3.76 0.99 6.23
N SER A 230 -3.43 -0.01 5.38
CA SER A 230 -2.04 -0.40 5.09
C SER A 230 -1.19 0.74 4.51
N PHE A 231 -1.79 1.67 3.77
CA PHE A 231 -1.14 2.87 3.21
C PHE A 231 -1.91 4.16 3.56
N PHE A 232 -2.66 4.13 4.66
CA PHE A 232 -3.41 5.28 5.15
C PHE A 232 -2.48 6.49 5.33
N SER A 233 -2.91 7.66 4.83
CA SER A 233 -2.17 8.92 4.96
C SER A 233 -0.74 8.90 4.40
N CYS A 234 -0.49 8.13 3.32
CA CYS A 234 0.71 8.25 2.49
C CYS A 234 0.58 9.49 1.59
N ARG A 235 0.76 10.67 2.19
CA ARG A 235 0.33 11.96 1.62
C ARG A 235 1.05 12.35 0.33
N ARG A 236 2.30 11.88 0.11
CA ARG A 236 3.08 12.19 -1.10
C ARG A 236 2.91 11.17 -2.23
N LEU A 237 2.20 10.06 -1.99
CA LEU A 237 1.95 9.05 -3.01
C LEU A 237 1.15 9.65 -4.18
N ARG A 238 1.70 9.56 -5.42
CA ARG A 238 1.09 10.18 -6.60
C ARG A 238 0.36 9.20 -7.50
N LYS A 239 0.81 7.96 -7.55
CA LYS A 239 0.28 6.92 -8.42
C LYS A 239 0.34 5.58 -7.73
N ILE A 240 -0.69 4.77 -7.92
CA ILE A 240 -0.70 3.36 -7.54
C ILE A 240 -1.21 2.50 -8.69
N VAL A 241 -0.57 1.37 -8.90
CA VAL A 241 -1.04 0.29 -9.77
C VAL A 241 -1.35 -0.89 -8.87
N ILE A 242 -2.61 -1.26 -8.82
CA ILE A 242 -3.07 -2.43 -8.07
C ILE A 242 -2.90 -3.65 -8.98
N SER A 243 -2.05 -4.58 -8.57
CA SER A 243 -1.64 -5.74 -9.37
C SER A 243 -2.77 -6.74 -9.62
N GLY A 244 -2.58 -7.60 -10.63
CA GLY A 244 -3.58 -8.56 -11.07
C GLY A 244 -3.93 -9.70 -10.09
N SER A 245 -3.27 -9.80 -8.94
CA SER A 245 -3.61 -10.80 -7.90
C SER A 245 -4.50 -10.26 -6.78
N VAL A 246 -4.68 -8.93 -6.72
CA VAL A 246 -5.43 -8.31 -5.62
C VAL A 246 -6.93 -8.49 -5.84
N GLU A 247 -7.57 -9.20 -4.93
CA GLU A 247 -9.01 -9.46 -4.95
C GLU A 247 -9.82 -8.41 -4.20
N SER A 248 -9.22 -7.76 -3.19
CA SER A 248 -9.91 -6.75 -2.37
C SER A 248 -8.99 -5.64 -1.88
N ILE A 249 -9.57 -4.44 -1.79
CA ILE A 249 -8.96 -3.25 -1.18
C ILE A 249 -9.66 -3.02 0.16
N GLY A 250 -8.91 -3.06 1.25
CA GLY A 250 -9.45 -3.01 2.61
C GLY A 250 -9.94 -1.63 3.05
N PHE A 251 -10.49 -1.58 4.26
CA PHE A 251 -10.97 -0.37 4.92
C PHE A 251 -9.87 0.69 4.99
N SER A 252 -10.16 1.91 4.51
CA SER A 252 -9.25 3.07 4.54
C SER A 252 -7.84 2.79 4.02
N ALA A 253 -7.65 1.82 3.13
CA ALA A 253 -6.33 1.34 2.70
C ALA A 253 -5.45 2.45 2.12
N PHE A 254 -6.02 3.41 1.37
CA PHE A 254 -5.37 4.59 0.79
C PHE A 254 -6.06 5.91 1.20
N SER A 255 -6.83 5.89 2.28
CA SER A 255 -7.47 7.11 2.76
C SER A 255 -6.43 8.19 3.10
N GLU A 256 -6.76 9.46 2.88
CA GLU A 256 -5.86 10.63 3.07
C GLU A 256 -4.57 10.60 2.23
N CYS A 257 -4.50 9.86 1.14
CA CYS A 257 -3.43 10.00 0.16
C CYS A 257 -3.66 11.25 -0.69
N TYR A 258 -3.48 12.43 -0.09
CA TYR A 258 -3.92 13.71 -0.65
C TYR A 258 -3.37 14.02 -2.04
N ASN A 259 -2.15 13.56 -2.37
CA ASN A 259 -1.52 13.79 -3.67
C ASN A 259 -1.70 12.65 -4.68
N LEU A 260 -2.52 11.64 -4.35
CA LEU A 260 -2.77 10.52 -5.24
C LEU A 260 -3.62 10.97 -6.42
N LYS A 261 -2.95 11.08 -7.59
CA LYS A 261 -3.56 11.56 -8.85
C LYS A 261 -4.12 10.43 -9.69
N LYS A 262 -3.47 9.27 -9.67
CA LYS A 262 -3.81 8.15 -10.56
C LYS A 262 -3.84 6.82 -9.81
N VAL A 263 -4.95 6.13 -9.97
CA VAL A 263 -5.16 4.76 -9.48
C VAL A 263 -5.51 3.88 -10.66
N ILE A 264 -4.77 2.79 -10.85
CA ILE A 264 -5.08 1.76 -11.84
C ILE A 264 -5.50 0.52 -11.07
N ILE A 265 -6.75 0.11 -11.25
CA ILE A 265 -7.34 -1.07 -10.59
C ILE A 265 -7.36 -2.21 -11.62
N SER A 266 -6.77 -3.36 -11.27
CA SER A 266 -6.77 -4.54 -12.14
C SER A 266 -8.11 -5.26 -12.16
N ASN A 267 -8.28 -6.11 -13.17
CA ASN A 267 -9.48 -6.93 -13.36
C ASN A 267 -9.59 -8.12 -12.38
N SER A 268 -8.84 -8.16 -11.29
CA SER A 268 -8.98 -9.15 -10.21
C SER A 268 -9.77 -8.61 -9.03
N VAL A 269 -9.85 -7.28 -8.89
CA VAL A 269 -10.49 -6.65 -7.74
C VAL A 269 -12.00 -6.82 -7.78
N ALA A 270 -12.56 -7.45 -6.75
CA ALA A 270 -13.99 -7.65 -6.60
C ALA A 270 -14.64 -6.62 -5.64
N VAL A 271 -13.88 -6.12 -4.65
CA VAL A 271 -14.39 -5.22 -3.61
C VAL A 271 -13.47 -4.02 -3.40
N ILE A 272 -14.05 -2.83 -3.48
CA ILE A 272 -13.44 -1.60 -2.98
C ILE A 272 -14.06 -1.31 -1.62
N GLY A 273 -13.24 -1.43 -0.58
CA GLY A 273 -13.67 -1.34 0.81
C GLY A 273 -14.12 0.05 1.25
N GLU A 274 -14.69 0.11 2.43
CA GLU A 274 -15.17 1.36 3.03
C GLU A 274 -14.01 2.35 3.19
N SER A 275 -14.25 3.60 2.78
CA SER A 275 -13.27 4.69 2.83
C SER A 275 -11.95 4.41 2.11
N ALA A 276 -11.84 3.39 1.25
CA ALA A 276 -10.58 2.90 0.69
C ALA A 276 -9.73 4.01 0.05
N PHE A 277 -10.33 4.97 -0.62
CA PHE A 277 -9.70 6.15 -1.25
C PHE A 277 -10.29 7.48 -0.75
N SER A 278 -10.88 7.49 0.44
CA SER A 278 -11.46 8.72 0.96
C SER A 278 -10.38 9.81 1.13
N TRP A 279 -10.75 11.07 0.85
CA TRP A 279 -9.84 12.20 0.89
C TRP A 279 -8.61 12.12 -0.03
N CYS A 280 -8.65 11.30 -1.11
CA CYS A 280 -7.68 11.40 -2.20
C CYS A 280 -7.98 12.64 -3.06
N ARG A 281 -7.69 13.82 -2.50
CA ARG A 281 -8.13 15.12 -3.06
C ARG A 281 -7.62 15.40 -4.46
N SER A 282 -6.46 14.86 -4.81
CA SER A 282 -5.82 15.05 -6.13
C SER A 282 -6.22 14.01 -7.18
N LEU A 283 -7.09 13.03 -6.84
CA LEU A 283 -7.53 12.01 -7.79
C LEU A 283 -8.40 12.66 -8.87
N GLU A 284 -7.97 12.56 -10.13
CA GLU A 284 -8.60 13.24 -11.27
C GLU A 284 -9.54 12.31 -12.03
N GLU A 285 -9.13 11.05 -12.22
CA GLU A 285 -9.90 10.02 -12.91
C GLU A 285 -9.83 8.67 -12.19
N ILE A 286 -10.89 7.89 -12.30
CA ILE A 286 -10.90 6.50 -11.83
C ILE A 286 -11.67 5.60 -12.79
N THR A 287 -11.10 4.43 -13.07
CA THR A 287 -11.80 3.36 -13.75
C THR A 287 -12.06 2.22 -12.77
N VAL A 288 -13.32 1.91 -12.56
CA VAL A 288 -13.79 0.78 -11.75
C VAL A 288 -14.09 -0.37 -12.71
N PRO A 289 -13.26 -1.43 -12.74
CA PRO A 289 -13.40 -2.51 -13.72
C PRO A 289 -14.65 -3.37 -13.46
N SER A 290 -15.05 -4.14 -14.45
CA SER A 290 -16.26 -4.99 -14.42
C SER A 290 -16.25 -6.09 -13.36
N THR A 291 -15.07 -6.48 -12.89
CA THR A 291 -14.91 -7.44 -11.80
C THR A 291 -15.34 -6.90 -10.45
N VAL A 292 -15.27 -5.56 -10.26
CA VAL A 292 -15.69 -4.93 -9.02
C VAL A 292 -17.21 -5.03 -8.87
N LYS A 293 -17.63 -5.76 -7.87
CA LYS A 293 -19.05 -5.99 -7.55
C LYS A 293 -19.57 -5.00 -6.52
N THR A 294 -18.70 -4.58 -5.60
CA THR A 294 -19.07 -3.68 -4.50
C THR A 294 -18.13 -2.49 -4.41
N VAL A 295 -18.70 -1.30 -4.38
CA VAL A 295 -18.06 -0.04 -3.97
C VAL A 295 -18.70 0.38 -2.65
N SER A 296 -17.97 0.24 -1.56
CA SER A 296 -18.48 0.42 -0.19
C SER A 296 -18.71 1.89 0.16
N ASN A 297 -19.31 2.13 1.35
CA ASN A 297 -19.55 3.49 1.84
C ASN A 297 -18.26 4.31 1.87
N TRP A 298 -18.35 5.58 1.48
CA TRP A 298 -17.25 6.54 1.50
C TRP A 298 -16.01 6.12 0.73
N ALA A 299 -16.09 5.11 -0.14
CA ALA A 299 -14.92 4.57 -0.86
C ALA A 299 -14.10 5.67 -1.55
N PHE A 300 -14.76 6.70 -2.11
CA PHE A 300 -14.17 7.88 -2.75
C PHE A 300 -14.62 9.19 -2.10
N TYR A 301 -15.01 9.15 -0.81
CA TYR A 301 -15.47 10.35 -0.11
C TYR A 301 -14.45 11.48 -0.15
N GLY A 302 -14.88 12.69 -0.53
CA GLY A 302 -14.03 13.87 -0.53
C GLY A 302 -12.91 13.85 -1.57
N CYS A 303 -13.03 13.05 -2.63
CA CYS A 303 -12.15 13.13 -3.81
C CYS A 303 -12.51 14.36 -4.64
N GLN A 304 -12.10 15.54 -4.15
CA GLN A 304 -12.57 16.84 -4.63
C GLN A 304 -12.23 17.11 -6.11
N ASN A 305 -11.07 16.61 -6.59
CA ASN A 305 -10.65 16.83 -7.98
C ASN A 305 -11.10 15.70 -8.93
N LEU A 306 -11.87 14.72 -8.46
CA LEU A 306 -12.37 13.65 -9.33
C LEU A 306 -13.37 14.22 -10.32
N THR A 307 -13.00 14.26 -11.61
CA THR A 307 -13.83 14.75 -12.72
C THR A 307 -14.46 13.64 -13.51
N ASP A 308 -13.75 12.51 -13.65
CA ASP A 308 -14.10 11.44 -14.57
C ASP A 308 -14.15 10.07 -13.85
N LEU A 309 -15.32 9.46 -13.90
CA LEU A 309 -15.56 8.11 -13.40
C LEU A 309 -15.96 7.21 -14.58
N LYS A 310 -15.19 6.15 -14.80
CA LYS A 310 -15.57 5.05 -15.66
C LYS A 310 -15.94 3.86 -14.79
N ILE A 311 -17.16 3.34 -14.91
CA ILE A 311 -17.65 2.25 -14.06
C ILE A 311 -18.48 1.27 -14.90
N SER A 312 -18.32 -0.02 -14.63
CA SER A 312 -19.10 -1.04 -15.30
C SER A 312 -20.51 -1.14 -14.75
N TYR A 313 -21.51 -1.40 -15.60
CA TYR A 313 -22.87 -1.70 -15.17
C TYR A 313 -22.97 -3.01 -14.38
N HIS A 314 -21.94 -3.86 -14.39
CA HIS A 314 -21.83 -5.05 -13.56
C HIS A 314 -21.47 -4.76 -12.09
N THR A 315 -21.07 -3.54 -11.77
CA THR A 315 -20.89 -3.10 -10.38
C THR A 315 -22.25 -2.91 -9.74
N ARG A 316 -22.76 -3.96 -9.08
CA ARG A 316 -24.16 -4.01 -8.65
C ARG A 316 -24.42 -3.27 -7.35
N ASP A 317 -23.42 -3.23 -6.46
CA ASP A 317 -23.57 -2.70 -5.12
C ASP A 317 -22.69 -1.44 -4.93
N ILE A 318 -23.25 -0.29 -5.30
CA ILE A 318 -22.64 1.02 -5.01
C ILE A 318 -23.39 1.59 -3.81
N LYS A 319 -22.69 1.74 -2.69
CA LYS A 319 -23.29 2.28 -1.46
C LYS A 319 -23.62 3.76 -1.62
N GLU A 320 -24.53 4.25 -0.77
CA GLU A 320 -25.14 5.57 -0.94
C GLU A 320 -24.15 6.74 -0.84
N ASP A 321 -23.12 6.62 0.01
CA ASP A 321 -22.12 7.67 0.24
C ASP A 321 -20.79 7.43 -0.46
N ALA A 322 -20.73 6.46 -1.40
CA ALA A 322 -19.48 6.04 -2.02
C ALA A 322 -18.69 7.19 -2.68
N PHE A 323 -19.40 8.16 -3.29
CA PHE A 323 -18.86 9.33 -4.00
C PHE A 323 -19.27 10.66 -3.36
N CYS A 324 -19.74 10.66 -2.12
CA CYS A 324 -20.11 11.90 -1.43
C CYS A 324 -18.90 12.82 -1.31
N GLY A 325 -19.09 14.13 -1.55
CA GLY A 325 -18.01 15.11 -1.54
C GLY A 325 -17.07 15.09 -2.76
N CYS A 326 -17.42 14.36 -3.82
CA CYS A 326 -16.75 14.46 -5.13
C CYS A 326 -17.34 15.62 -5.94
N GLU A 327 -17.13 16.85 -5.48
CA GLU A 327 -17.84 18.05 -5.96
C GLU A 327 -17.63 18.32 -7.46
N ASN A 328 -16.48 17.90 -8.01
CA ASN A 328 -16.12 18.09 -9.40
C ASN A 328 -16.42 16.87 -10.30
N LEU A 329 -17.12 15.86 -9.81
CA LEU A 329 -17.47 14.71 -10.64
C LEU A 329 -18.57 15.09 -11.66
N PHE A 330 -18.15 15.32 -12.91
CA PHE A 330 -19.01 15.74 -14.01
C PHE A 330 -19.29 14.59 -14.97
N ASN A 331 -18.29 13.76 -15.24
CA ASN A 331 -18.32 12.75 -16.28
C ASN A 331 -18.44 11.36 -15.64
N VAL A 332 -19.60 10.74 -15.77
CA VAL A 332 -19.81 9.36 -15.35
C VAL A 332 -20.11 8.52 -16.57
N HIS A 333 -19.17 7.65 -16.93
CA HIS A 333 -19.26 6.78 -18.08
C HIS A 333 -19.49 5.33 -17.65
N ILE A 334 -20.50 4.70 -18.23
CA ILE A 334 -20.68 3.25 -18.08
C ILE A 334 -19.78 2.58 -19.11
N ILE A 335 -18.91 1.68 -18.65
CA ILE A 335 -18.06 0.87 -19.51
C ILE A 335 -18.91 -0.24 -20.10
N GLU A 336 -19.01 -0.24 -21.45
CA GLU A 336 -19.59 -1.31 -22.24
C GLU A 336 -18.46 -2.19 -22.76
N PHE A 337 -18.68 -3.49 -22.85
CA PHE A 337 -17.69 -4.40 -23.38
C PHE A 337 -17.65 -4.27 -24.91
N ASP A 338 -16.46 -4.22 -25.46
CA ASP A 338 -16.19 -3.95 -26.88
C ASP A 338 -16.73 -5.01 -27.87
N ASN A 339 -17.34 -6.10 -27.42
CA ASN A 339 -17.69 -7.25 -28.26
C ASN A 339 -19.06 -7.89 -28.00
N GLU A 340 -19.97 -7.28 -27.24
CA GLU A 340 -21.30 -7.88 -26.98
C GLU A 340 -22.41 -6.89 -27.32
N ASP A 341 -23.50 -7.41 -27.91
CA ASP A 341 -24.72 -6.67 -28.12
C ASP A 341 -25.38 -6.37 -26.75
N VAL A 342 -25.12 -5.18 -26.23
CA VAL A 342 -25.68 -4.73 -24.93
C VAL A 342 -27.16 -4.53 -25.07
N SER A 343 -27.96 -5.22 -24.27
CA SER A 343 -29.41 -5.11 -24.32
C SER A 343 -29.90 -3.74 -23.82
N MET A 344 -31.08 -3.31 -24.31
CA MET A 344 -31.71 -2.06 -23.87
C MET A 344 -31.96 -2.02 -22.35
N ASP A 345 -32.17 -3.17 -21.72
CA ASP A 345 -32.37 -3.25 -20.28
C ASP A 345 -31.06 -3.03 -19.49
N GLU A 346 -29.92 -3.47 -20.02
CA GLU A 346 -28.61 -3.21 -19.43
C GLU A 346 -28.24 -1.74 -19.57
N ILE A 347 -28.54 -1.12 -20.71
CA ILE A 347 -28.37 0.32 -20.90
C ILE A 347 -29.22 1.10 -19.87
N LYS A 348 -30.48 0.71 -19.67
CA LYS A 348 -31.36 1.33 -18.66
C LYS A 348 -30.80 1.16 -17.24
N LYS A 349 -30.29 -0.04 -16.90
CA LYS A 349 -29.66 -0.31 -15.60
C LYS A 349 -28.43 0.59 -15.39
N GLY A 350 -27.54 0.67 -16.39
CA GLY A 350 -26.37 1.54 -16.34
C GLY A 350 -26.73 3.01 -16.13
N ARG A 351 -27.71 3.52 -16.87
CA ARG A 351 -28.17 4.91 -16.73
C ARG A 351 -28.76 5.19 -15.32
N LYS A 352 -29.53 4.24 -14.75
CA LYS A 352 -29.99 4.35 -13.36
C LYS A 352 -28.85 4.43 -12.36
N GLN A 353 -27.78 3.65 -12.59
CA GLN A 353 -26.58 3.68 -11.77
C GLN A 353 -25.88 5.04 -11.84
N VAL A 354 -25.72 5.64 -13.04
CA VAL A 354 -25.20 7.00 -13.20
C VAL A 354 -26.02 8.00 -12.38
N ILE A 355 -27.35 7.93 -12.46
CA ILE A 355 -28.23 8.84 -11.69
C ILE A 355 -28.01 8.66 -10.17
N LYS A 356 -27.91 7.41 -9.70
CA LYS A 356 -27.62 7.12 -8.30
C LYS A 356 -26.30 7.76 -7.84
N ILE A 357 -25.24 7.66 -8.64
CA ILE A 357 -23.97 8.29 -8.35
C ILE A 357 -24.08 9.82 -8.34
N LEU A 358 -24.67 10.40 -9.38
CA LEU A 358 -24.81 11.85 -9.51
C LEU A 358 -25.68 12.45 -8.37
N LYS A 359 -26.65 11.71 -7.84
CA LYS A 359 -27.41 12.17 -6.67
C LYS A 359 -26.55 12.37 -5.43
N GLN A 360 -25.53 11.54 -5.24
CA GLN A 360 -24.59 11.67 -4.11
C GLN A 360 -23.74 12.93 -4.22
N VAL A 361 -23.49 13.38 -5.45
CA VAL A 361 -22.62 14.53 -5.73
C VAL A 361 -23.43 15.81 -5.88
N ASN A 362 -24.43 15.79 -6.75
CA ASN A 362 -25.24 16.97 -7.07
C ASN A 362 -26.62 16.57 -7.63
N ARG A 363 -27.67 16.76 -6.83
CA ARG A 363 -29.03 16.40 -7.20
C ARG A 363 -29.52 17.03 -8.51
N LYS A 364 -29.20 18.31 -8.76
CA LYS A 364 -29.62 18.99 -10.00
C LYS A 364 -29.02 18.37 -11.25
N ARG A 365 -27.74 17.89 -11.16
CA ARG A 365 -27.11 17.15 -12.27
C ARG A 365 -27.77 15.80 -12.52
N ALA A 366 -28.10 15.08 -11.46
CA ALA A 366 -28.83 13.81 -11.58
C ALA A 366 -30.18 14.01 -12.28
N GLU A 367 -30.91 15.06 -11.93
CA GLU A 367 -32.20 15.42 -12.53
C GLU A 367 -32.07 15.84 -14.01
N SER A 368 -30.99 16.57 -14.35
CA SER A 368 -30.70 16.95 -15.74
C SER A 368 -30.36 15.73 -16.60
N TYR A 369 -29.49 14.87 -16.12
CA TYR A 369 -29.15 13.61 -16.79
C TYR A 369 -30.38 12.71 -16.99
N ALA A 370 -31.19 12.58 -15.95
CA ALA A 370 -32.41 11.76 -16.01
C ALA A 370 -33.39 12.29 -17.06
N ARG A 371 -33.55 13.61 -17.19
CA ARG A 371 -34.38 14.24 -18.24
C ARG A 371 -33.83 13.98 -19.64
N GLU A 372 -32.53 14.12 -19.82
CA GLU A 372 -31.88 13.88 -21.13
C GLU A 372 -32.15 12.47 -21.67
N TYR A 373 -32.17 11.48 -20.78
CA TYR A 373 -32.36 10.07 -21.15
C TYR A 373 -33.77 9.52 -20.87
N GLY A 374 -34.74 10.39 -20.55
CA GLY A 374 -36.14 9.98 -20.35
C GLY A 374 -36.35 9.02 -19.15
N ILE A 375 -35.53 9.14 -18.10
CA ILE A 375 -35.58 8.27 -16.92
C ILE A 375 -36.32 8.96 -15.78
N SER A 376 -37.34 8.29 -15.23
CA SER A 376 -38.04 8.81 -14.06
C SER A 376 -37.11 8.82 -12.83
N THR A 377 -36.99 9.97 -12.17
CA THR A 377 -36.21 10.13 -10.94
C THR A 377 -36.98 9.73 -9.67
N LEU A 378 -38.29 9.41 -9.81
CA LEU A 378 -39.16 9.06 -8.69
C LEU A 378 -38.88 7.66 -8.10
N PHE A 379 -38.22 6.78 -8.85
CA PHE A 379 -37.96 5.39 -8.48
C PHE A 379 -36.47 5.03 -8.34
N ILE A 380 -35.59 6.03 -8.13
CA ILE A 380 -34.15 5.80 -8.02
C ILE A 380 -33.64 6.36 -6.68
#